data_9f586afdbfd9c9ed72ab07d6cfc61787
#
_entry.id   9f586afdbfd9c9ed72ab07d6cfc61787
#
_cell.length_a   1.000
_cell.length_b   1.000
_cell.length_c   1.000
_cell.angle_alpha   90.00
_cell.angle_beta   90.00
_cell.angle_gamma   90.00
#
_symmetry.space_group_name_H-M   'P 1'
#
loop_
_entity.id
_entity.type
_entity.pdbx_description
1 polymer ?
#
loop_
_entity_poly.entity_id
_entity_poly.type
_entity_poly.pdbx_seq_one_letter_code
_entity_poly.pdbx_strand_id
1 'polypeptide(L)'
;MSRTDDIVELGHLCASYALRMTRGDITYVIENLMTADGTYSAFGEVYSLQDWPALVEAAPRGLFLCGDPELHLDGDTATGQVPLLFVDQTNHRMRMGWYSDTYRRTDAGWRLATRSMSFLRRSGDVDAGNPHDPRRPTPTGTPGEP
;
A
#
# COMPACT_ATOMS: atom_id res chain seq x y z
N MET A 1 -6.17 23.59 7.43
CA MET A 1 -6.52 23.29 6.04
C MET A 1 -7.94 22.81 5.95
N SER A 2 -8.60 23.05 4.85
CA SER A 2 -9.96 22.62 4.65
C SER A 2 -10.03 21.10 4.39
N ARG A 3 -11.25 20.56 4.55
CA ARG A 3 -11.50 19.16 4.20
C ARG A 3 -11.17 18.87 2.73
N THR A 4 -11.47 19.81 1.84
CA THR A 4 -11.15 19.67 0.42
C THR A 4 -9.63 19.59 0.20
N ASP A 5 -8.87 20.43 0.88
CA ASP A 5 -7.40 20.38 0.81
C ASP A 5 -6.88 19.02 1.29
N ASP A 6 -7.43 18.49 2.37
CA ASP A 6 -7.03 17.19 2.90
C ASP A 6 -7.33 16.07 1.89
N ILE A 7 -8.51 16.10 1.27
CA ILE A 7 -8.89 15.10 0.25
C ILE A 7 -7.94 15.17 -0.95
N VAL A 8 -7.60 16.37 -1.41
CA VAL A 8 -6.66 16.55 -2.52
C VAL A 8 -5.27 16.04 -2.16
N GLU A 9 -4.79 16.37 -0.97
CA GLU A 9 -3.47 15.90 -0.51
C GLU A 9 -3.42 14.38 -0.39
N LEU A 10 -4.44 13.76 0.18
CA LEU A 10 -4.52 12.30 0.33
C LEU A 10 -4.64 11.61 -1.02
N GLY A 11 -5.39 12.18 -1.96
CA GLY A 11 -5.45 11.67 -3.33
C GLY A 11 -4.09 11.73 -4.03
N HIS A 12 -3.37 12.82 -3.85
CA HIS A 12 -2.03 12.98 -4.40
C HIS A 12 -1.03 12.01 -3.77
N LEU A 13 -1.17 11.75 -2.46
CA LEU A 13 -0.37 10.75 -1.75
C LEU A 13 -0.53 9.37 -2.39
N CYS A 14 -1.76 8.96 -2.67
CA CYS A 14 -2.04 7.67 -3.32
C CYS A 14 -1.49 7.62 -4.76
N ALA A 15 -1.61 8.70 -5.51
CA ALA A 15 -1.06 8.78 -6.87
C ALA A 15 0.47 8.69 -6.86
N SER A 16 1.11 9.38 -5.93
CA SER A 16 2.57 9.33 -5.77
C SER A 16 3.06 7.94 -5.41
N TYR A 17 2.34 7.27 -4.51
CA TYR A 17 2.64 5.88 -4.15
C TYR A 17 2.61 4.97 -5.39
N ALA A 18 1.53 5.02 -6.16
CA ALA A 18 1.37 4.17 -7.34
C ALA A 18 2.49 4.41 -8.36
N LEU A 19 2.83 5.67 -8.62
CA LEU A 19 3.89 6.01 -9.56
C LEU A 19 5.27 5.54 -9.06
N ARG A 20 5.57 5.74 -7.77
CA ARG A 20 6.85 5.32 -7.19
C ARG A 20 6.99 3.81 -7.16
N MET A 21 5.92 3.08 -6.83
CA MET A 21 5.93 1.62 -6.88
C MET A 21 6.12 1.10 -8.30
N THR A 22 5.52 1.76 -9.30
CA THR A 22 5.74 1.43 -10.71
C THR A 22 7.21 1.58 -11.09
N ARG A 23 7.87 2.61 -10.56
CA ARG A 23 9.29 2.86 -10.81
C ARG A 23 10.23 2.04 -9.93
N GLY A 24 9.70 1.33 -8.95
CA GLY A 24 10.48 0.55 -8.01
C GLY A 24 11.22 1.39 -6.98
N ASP A 25 10.74 2.59 -6.71
CA ASP A 25 11.38 3.52 -5.77
C ASP A 25 10.78 3.39 -4.37
N ILE A 26 11.01 2.24 -3.75
CA ILE A 26 10.51 1.94 -2.40
C ILE A 26 11.12 2.86 -1.35
N THR A 27 12.35 3.30 -1.54
CA THR A 27 13.01 4.21 -0.61
C THR A 27 12.26 5.53 -0.52
N TYR A 28 11.86 6.09 -1.66
CA TYR A 28 11.06 7.32 -1.67
C TYR A 28 9.73 7.13 -0.93
N VAL A 29 9.06 6.00 -1.17
CA VAL A 29 7.78 5.70 -0.52
C VAL A 29 7.93 5.68 1.00
N ILE A 30 8.93 4.96 1.49
CA ILE A 30 9.19 4.84 2.93
C ILE A 30 9.53 6.20 3.54
N GLU A 31 10.40 6.97 2.91
CA GLU A 31 10.91 8.21 3.46
C GLU A 31 9.92 9.38 3.36
N ASN A 32 9.06 9.38 2.34
CA ASN A 32 8.23 10.55 2.02
C ASN A 32 6.73 10.32 2.08
N LEU A 33 6.25 9.09 2.01
CA LEU A 33 4.83 8.78 1.93
C LEU A 33 4.28 8.04 3.13
N MET A 34 5.13 7.39 3.92
CA MET A 34 4.74 6.59 5.08
C MET A 34 5.06 7.30 6.38
N THR A 35 4.31 7.00 7.44
CA THR A 35 4.72 7.37 8.79
C THR A 35 5.91 6.52 9.23
N ALA A 36 6.71 7.01 10.19
CA ALA A 36 7.91 6.29 10.63
C ALA A 36 7.62 4.89 11.17
N ASP A 37 6.45 4.70 11.76
CA ASP A 37 5.96 3.42 12.30
C ASP A 37 5.01 2.70 11.34
N GLY A 38 5.00 3.09 10.07
CA GLY A 38 4.07 2.56 9.07
C GLY A 38 4.26 1.08 8.81
N THR A 39 3.19 0.46 8.28
CA THR A 39 3.20 -0.96 7.92
C THR A 39 2.49 -1.20 6.59
N TYR A 40 2.90 -2.26 5.93
CA TYR A 40 2.21 -2.80 4.76
C TYR A 40 1.79 -4.24 5.05
N SER A 41 0.56 -4.59 4.69
CA SER A 41 0.03 -5.93 4.93
C SER A 41 -0.43 -6.57 3.63
N ALA A 42 -0.01 -7.80 3.41
CA ALA A 42 -0.47 -8.64 2.31
C ALA A 42 -0.12 -10.09 2.63
N PHE A 43 -0.81 -11.01 1.97
CA PHE A 43 -0.54 -12.46 2.11
C PHE A 43 -0.72 -12.97 3.53
N GLY A 44 -1.60 -12.32 4.32
CA GLY A 44 -1.84 -12.67 5.71
C GLY A 44 -0.76 -12.21 6.68
N GLU A 45 0.19 -11.39 6.23
CA GLU A 45 1.32 -10.94 7.03
C GLU A 45 1.44 -9.43 7.06
N VAL A 46 2.05 -8.90 8.11
CA VAL A 46 2.31 -7.47 8.31
C VAL A 46 3.81 -7.21 8.20
N TYR A 47 4.18 -6.31 7.29
CA TYR A 47 5.57 -5.94 7.06
C TYR A 47 5.84 -4.56 7.65
N SER A 48 6.87 -4.46 8.50
CA SER A 48 7.40 -3.18 8.93
C SER A 48 8.08 -2.47 7.75
N LEU A 49 8.38 -1.18 7.89
CA LEU A 49 9.14 -0.45 6.85
C LEU A 49 10.55 -1.01 6.67
N GLN A 50 11.09 -1.71 7.67
CA GLN A 50 12.39 -2.37 7.57
C GLN A 50 12.32 -3.65 6.73
N ASP A 51 11.23 -4.41 6.84
CA ASP A 51 11.07 -5.70 6.15
C ASP A 51 10.44 -5.58 4.76
N TRP A 52 9.68 -4.52 4.52
CA TRP A 52 8.93 -4.34 3.28
C TRP A 52 9.79 -4.26 2.02
N PRO A 53 10.96 -3.59 2.01
CA PRO A 53 11.78 -3.52 0.80
C PRO A 53 12.16 -4.88 0.23
N ALA A 54 12.42 -5.87 1.07
CA ALA A 54 12.74 -7.23 0.60
C ALA A 54 11.56 -7.89 -0.12
N LEU A 55 10.33 -7.65 0.38
CA LEU A 55 9.12 -8.13 -0.28
C LEU A 55 8.95 -7.46 -1.65
N VAL A 56 9.14 -6.15 -1.73
CA VAL A 56 9.01 -5.39 -2.98
C VAL A 56 10.05 -5.86 -4.00
N GLU A 57 11.29 -6.08 -3.57
CA GLU A 57 12.35 -6.55 -4.44
C GLU A 57 12.06 -7.95 -5.02
N ALA A 58 11.47 -8.83 -4.22
CA ALA A 58 11.11 -10.18 -4.65
C ALA A 58 9.84 -10.23 -5.50
N ALA A 59 9.03 -9.18 -5.48
CA ALA A 59 7.77 -9.14 -6.21
C ALA A 59 7.99 -8.82 -7.70
N PRO A 60 7.05 -9.20 -8.57
CA PRO A 60 7.12 -8.79 -9.97
C PRO A 60 7.09 -7.27 -10.12
N ARG A 61 7.79 -6.77 -11.13
CA ARG A 61 7.75 -5.36 -11.52
C ARG A 61 6.59 -5.13 -12.48
N GLY A 62 6.02 -3.95 -12.43
CA GLY A 62 4.93 -3.63 -13.34
C GLY A 62 4.28 -2.30 -13.03
N LEU A 63 3.16 -2.06 -13.69
CA LEU A 63 2.37 -0.84 -13.55
C LEU A 63 1.41 -0.97 -12.36
N PHE A 64 1.51 -0.05 -11.42
CA PHE A 64 0.52 0.16 -10.38
C PHE A 64 -0.40 1.28 -10.83
N LEU A 65 -1.69 0.98 -10.99
CA LEU A 65 -2.69 1.98 -11.34
C LEU A 65 -3.77 1.98 -10.26
N CYS A 66 -3.87 3.07 -9.53
CA CYS A 66 -4.88 3.21 -8.50
C CYS A 66 -5.94 4.23 -8.91
N GLY A 67 -7.17 4.01 -8.44
CA GLY A 67 -8.24 5.00 -8.54
C GLY A 67 -8.15 6.01 -7.39
N ASP A 68 -9.11 6.93 -7.36
CA ASP A 68 -9.21 7.87 -6.26
C ASP A 68 -9.61 7.16 -4.96
N PRO A 69 -9.06 7.56 -3.84
CA PRO A 69 -9.45 6.96 -2.56
C PRO A 69 -10.84 7.41 -2.14
N GLU A 70 -11.60 6.47 -1.59
CA GLU A 70 -12.79 6.80 -0.82
C GLU A 70 -12.36 7.01 0.62
N LEU A 71 -12.56 8.22 1.15
CA LEU A 71 -11.95 8.67 2.40
C LEU A 71 -12.98 8.96 3.47
N HIS A 72 -12.60 8.68 4.71
CA HIS A 72 -13.29 9.09 5.91
C HIS A 72 -12.32 9.87 6.79
N LEU A 73 -12.52 11.19 6.86
CA LEU A 73 -11.65 12.11 7.60
C LEU A 73 -12.13 12.26 9.04
N ASP A 74 -11.20 12.25 9.99
CA ASP A 74 -11.45 12.48 11.40
C ASP A 74 -10.28 13.27 11.99
N GLY A 75 -10.35 14.60 11.86
CA GLY A 75 -9.28 15.50 12.35
C GLY A 75 -7.94 15.20 11.69
N ASP A 76 -6.98 14.75 12.48
CA ASP A 76 -5.61 14.46 12.03
C ASP A 76 -5.42 13.01 11.60
N THR A 77 -6.50 12.23 11.55
CA THR A 77 -6.49 10.86 11.05
C THR A 77 -7.52 10.69 9.96
N ALA A 78 -7.32 9.67 9.13
CA ALA A 78 -8.27 9.29 8.11
C ALA A 78 -8.15 7.81 7.81
N THR A 79 -9.24 7.23 7.30
CA THR A 79 -9.23 5.90 6.71
C THR A 79 -9.69 6.01 5.26
N GLY A 80 -9.31 5.04 4.45
CA GLY A 80 -9.75 5.02 3.06
C GLY A 80 -9.59 3.68 2.40
N GLN A 81 -10.23 3.55 1.25
CA GLN A 81 -10.04 2.41 0.36
C GLN A 81 -9.71 2.91 -1.03
N VAL A 82 -8.80 2.23 -1.70
CA VAL A 82 -8.25 2.66 -3.00
C VAL A 82 -8.27 1.47 -3.95
N PRO A 83 -9.03 1.52 -5.04
CA PRO A 83 -8.97 0.44 -6.02
C PRO A 83 -7.59 0.37 -6.67
N LEU A 84 -7.12 -0.84 -6.91
CA LEU A 84 -5.80 -1.08 -7.51
C LEU A 84 -5.89 -2.07 -8.66
N LEU A 85 -5.25 -1.72 -9.76
CA LEU A 85 -4.90 -2.62 -10.85
C LEU A 85 -3.38 -2.69 -10.93
N PHE A 86 -2.81 -3.87 -10.82
CA PHE A 86 -1.40 -4.13 -11.10
C PHE A 86 -1.28 -4.93 -12.39
N VAL A 87 -0.41 -4.49 -13.30
CA VAL A 87 -0.12 -5.21 -14.54
C VAL A 87 1.36 -5.56 -14.57
N ASP A 88 1.65 -6.87 -14.58
CA ASP A 88 3.02 -7.38 -14.63
C ASP A 88 3.67 -6.97 -15.95
N GLN A 89 4.84 -6.33 -15.91
CA GLN A 89 5.51 -5.82 -17.11
C GLN A 89 6.09 -6.94 -17.99
N THR A 90 6.30 -8.12 -17.44
CA THR A 90 6.91 -9.24 -18.15
C THR A 90 5.88 -10.02 -18.98
N ASN A 91 4.70 -10.28 -18.43
CA ASN A 91 3.70 -11.14 -19.04
C ASN A 91 2.34 -10.49 -19.21
N HIS A 92 2.17 -9.24 -18.76
CA HIS A 92 0.94 -8.46 -18.77
C HIS A 92 -0.22 -9.11 -18.00
N ARG A 93 0.06 -10.03 -17.09
CA ARG A 93 -0.96 -10.58 -16.21
C ARG A 93 -1.36 -9.54 -15.19
N MET A 94 -2.63 -9.53 -14.84
CA MET A 94 -3.21 -8.53 -13.95
C MET A 94 -3.48 -9.09 -12.57
N ARG A 95 -3.34 -8.23 -11.58
CA ARG A 95 -3.83 -8.44 -10.22
C ARG A 95 -4.78 -7.30 -9.92
N MET A 96 -5.94 -7.64 -9.39
CA MET A 96 -7.00 -6.68 -9.10
C MET A 96 -7.34 -6.74 -7.63
N GLY A 97 -7.70 -5.60 -7.06
CA GLY A 97 -8.13 -5.54 -5.69
C GLY A 97 -8.20 -4.11 -5.20
N TRP A 98 -7.99 -3.93 -3.93
CA TRP A 98 -7.95 -2.61 -3.33
C TRP A 98 -7.05 -2.58 -2.10
N TYR A 99 -6.58 -1.39 -1.78
CA TYR A 99 -5.94 -1.11 -0.52
C TYR A 99 -6.97 -0.64 0.50
N SER A 100 -6.82 -1.09 1.74
CA SER A 100 -7.50 -0.51 2.90
C SER A 100 -6.44 0.21 3.72
N ASP A 101 -6.63 1.51 3.90
CA ASP A 101 -5.61 2.41 4.41
C ASP A 101 -6.01 3.09 5.69
N THR A 102 -5.03 3.40 6.53
CA THR A 102 -5.13 4.45 7.53
C THR A 102 -4.08 5.52 7.23
N TYR A 103 -4.44 6.76 7.50
CA TYR A 103 -3.59 7.92 7.24
C TYR A 103 -3.47 8.76 8.51
N ARG A 104 -2.37 9.46 8.65
CA ARG A 104 -2.14 10.35 9.78
C ARG A 104 -1.51 11.65 9.29
N ARG A 105 -2.00 12.78 9.78
CA ARG A 105 -1.40 14.08 9.55
C ARG A 105 -0.13 14.17 10.40
N THR A 106 0.98 14.52 9.78
CA THR A 106 2.27 14.74 10.43
C THR A 106 2.72 16.18 10.20
N ASP A 107 3.83 16.57 10.81
CA ASP A 107 4.42 17.88 10.56
C ASP A 107 4.83 18.06 9.09
N ALA A 108 5.08 16.96 8.39
CA ALA A 108 5.43 16.97 6.97
C ALA A 108 4.20 16.79 6.04
N GLY A 109 2.98 16.83 6.59
CA GLY A 109 1.74 16.62 5.86
C GLY A 109 1.14 15.24 6.10
N TRP A 110 0.15 14.89 5.32
CA TRP A 110 -0.52 13.59 5.42
C TRP A 110 0.41 12.46 4.99
N ARG A 111 0.37 11.36 5.74
CA ARG A 111 1.16 10.17 5.44
C ARG A 111 0.35 8.91 5.65
N LEU A 112 0.70 7.87 4.91
CA LEU A 112 0.17 6.53 5.09
C LEU A 112 0.71 5.93 6.38
N ALA A 113 -0.19 5.53 7.28
CA ALA A 113 0.18 4.83 8.52
C ALA A 113 0.14 3.32 8.32
N THR A 114 -0.95 2.81 7.73
CA THR A 114 -1.04 1.39 7.37
C THR A 114 -1.68 1.24 6.00
N ARG A 115 -1.23 0.25 5.26
CA ARG A 115 -1.84 -0.13 3.99
C ARG A 115 -1.96 -1.64 3.93
N SER A 116 -3.18 -2.14 3.69
CA SER A 116 -3.45 -3.57 3.54
C SER A 116 -3.97 -3.86 2.14
N MET A 117 -3.44 -4.87 1.49
CA MET A 117 -3.90 -5.29 0.16
C MET A 117 -4.92 -6.42 0.26
N SER A 118 -6.06 -6.24 -0.41
CA SER A 118 -7.05 -7.28 -0.63
C SER A 118 -7.10 -7.61 -2.12
N PHE A 119 -7.04 -8.88 -2.46
CA PHE A 119 -7.05 -9.34 -3.85
C PHE A 119 -8.43 -9.84 -4.23
N LEU A 120 -8.93 -9.38 -5.38
CA LEU A 120 -10.15 -9.88 -5.98
C LEU A 120 -9.78 -11.12 -6.82
N ARG A 121 -10.34 -12.26 -6.47
CA ARG A 121 -10.05 -13.52 -7.11
C ARG A 121 -10.95 -13.76 -8.31
N ARG A 122 -10.52 -14.65 -9.20
CA ARG A 122 -11.29 -15.04 -10.40
C ARG A 122 -12.67 -15.58 -10.02
N SER A 123 -12.80 -16.25 -8.88
CA SER A 123 -14.07 -16.72 -8.35
C SER A 123 -15.02 -15.61 -7.90
N GLY A 124 -14.52 -14.38 -7.73
CA GLY A 124 -15.24 -13.29 -7.09
C GLY A 124 -14.98 -13.17 -5.60
N ASP A 125 -14.31 -14.14 -4.99
CA ASP A 125 -13.92 -14.08 -3.59
C ASP A 125 -12.81 -13.05 -3.38
N VAL A 126 -12.69 -12.58 -2.14
CA VAL A 126 -11.70 -11.57 -1.75
C VAL A 126 -10.85 -12.13 -0.61
N ASP A 127 -9.55 -11.97 -0.69
CA ASP A 127 -8.65 -12.38 0.37
C ASP A 127 -7.38 -11.51 0.39
N ALA A 128 -6.52 -11.73 1.38
CA ALA A 128 -5.23 -11.04 1.49
C ALA A 128 -4.18 -11.59 0.52
N GLY A 129 -4.55 -12.60 -0.25
CA GLY A 129 -3.67 -13.23 -1.23
C GLY A 129 -2.87 -14.38 -0.67
N ASN A 130 -2.62 -15.35 -1.52
CA ASN A 130 -1.65 -16.40 -1.25
C ASN A 130 -0.29 -15.99 -1.79
N PRO A 131 0.81 -16.47 -1.19
CA PRO A 131 2.12 -16.20 -1.74
C PRO A 131 2.21 -16.71 -3.17
N HIS A 132 2.68 -15.86 -4.07
CA HIS A 132 2.90 -16.25 -5.46
C HIS A 132 4.18 -17.06 -5.61
N ASP A 133 5.10 -16.82 -4.72
CA ASP A 133 6.40 -17.47 -4.69
C ASP A 133 6.63 -17.98 -3.27
N PRO A 134 6.84 -19.29 -3.08
CA PRO A 134 7.13 -19.82 -1.76
C PRO A 134 8.44 -19.29 -1.16
N ARG A 135 9.27 -18.64 -1.98
CA ARG A 135 10.52 -18.01 -1.52
C ARG A 135 10.36 -16.55 -1.15
N ARG A 136 9.12 -16.02 -1.17
CA ARG A 136 8.91 -14.63 -0.76
C ARG A 136 9.42 -14.42 0.68
N PRO A 137 10.02 -13.27 0.96
CA PRO A 137 10.45 -12.99 2.32
C PRO A 137 9.25 -12.85 3.25
N THR A 138 9.38 -13.40 4.45
CA THR A 138 8.41 -13.21 5.53
C THR A 138 8.90 -12.12 6.46
N PRO A 139 7.99 -11.38 7.13
CA PRO A 139 8.40 -10.36 8.08
C PRO A 139 9.19 -10.94 9.24
N THR A 140 10.18 -10.19 9.71
CA THR A 140 10.89 -10.50 10.95
C THR A 140 10.27 -9.67 12.07
N GLY A 141 10.07 -10.27 13.24
CA GLY A 141 9.54 -9.55 14.38
C GLY A 141 8.15 -8.99 14.16
N THR A 142 7.24 -9.79 13.61
CA THR A 142 5.84 -9.39 13.40
C THR A 142 5.23 -8.88 14.70
N PRO A 143 4.52 -7.72 14.66
CA PRO A 143 3.87 -7.19 15.85
C PRO A 143 2.96 -8.23 16.51
N GLY A 144 3.14 -8.45 17.80
CA GLY A 144 2.36 -9.42 18.57
C GLY A 144 2.93 -10.83 18.63
N GLU A 145 4.03 -11.10 17.95
CA GLU A 145 4.73 -12.36 18.12
C GLU A 145 5.57 -12.32 19.39
N PRO A 146 5.54 -13.39 20.20
CA PRO A 146 6.35 -13.45 21.41
C PRO A 146 7.84 -13.53 21.11
#